data_07245f54fdacf5e581e6d5fd3b95c6d0
#
_entry.id   07245f54fdacf5e581e6d5fd3b95c6d0
#
_cell.length_a   1.000
_cell.length_b   1.000
_cell.length_c   1.000
_cell.angle_alpha   90.00
_cell.angle_beta   90.00
_cell.angle_gamma   90.00
#
_symmetry.space_group_name_H-M   'P 1'
#
loop_
_entity.id
_entity.type
_entity.pdbx_description
1 polymer ?
#
loop_
_entity_poly.entity_id
_entity_poly.type
_entity_poly.pdbx_seq_one_letter_code
_entity_poly.pdbx_strand_id
1 'polypeptide(L)'
;MTRLLAAVAFAFGAMLAPHTPAHAQTASLANPASLNERAPPTFKVKFDTSKGVVVIEVKRDWAPNGADRFYNLVKNGFYDNARFFRVVSGFMVQFGINGDPKLSSVWRTAGIKDDPVTQSNKRGYVTFATAGPNTRTTQVFINFGDNTGLDGQGFSPFGQVVTGMNIVDQLHAGYGEGAPRGRGPDQGRIQQEGNAYLMRDFSNLDYIKKATIER
;
A
#
# COMPACT_ATOMS: atom_id res chain seq x y z
N MET A 1 -62.46 -30.09 -3.40
CA MET A 1 -61.70 -29.08 -2.59
C MET A 1 -60.23 -29.20 -2.99
N THR A 2 -59.81 -28.43 -3.96
CA THR A 2 -58.45 -28.46 -4.53
C THR A 2 -57.69 -27.23 -4.05
N ARG A 3 -56.64 -27.41 -3.22
CA ARG A 3 -55.81 -26.28 -2.73
C ARG A 3 -54.68 -26.06 -3.72
N LEU A 4 -54.64 -24.86 -4.31
CA LEU A 4 -53.50 -24.32 -5.08
C LEU A 4 -52.42 -23.85 -4.11
N LEU A 5 -51.24 -24.41 -4.22
CA LEU A 5 -50.03 -23.89 -3.58
C LEU A 5 -49.32 -22.91 -4.56
N ALA A 6 -49.28 -21.66 -4.22
CA ALA A 6 -48.49 -20.65 -4.97
C ALA A 6 -47.01 -20.68 -4.48
N ALA A 7 -46.11 -21.03 -5.38
CA ALA A 7 -44.66 -20.95 -5.12
C ALA A 7 -44.19 -19.52 -5.44
N VAL A 8 -43.68 -18.82 -4.40
CA VAL A 8 -43.04 -17.53 -4.54
C VAL A 8 -41.54 -17.77 -4.84
N ALA A 9 -41.13 -17.47 -6.05
CA ALA A 9 -39.71 -17.53 -6.43
C ALA A 9 -39.05 -16.19 -6.01
N PHE A 10 -38.14 -16.27 -5.06
CA PHE A 10 -37.23 -15.16 -4.72
C PHE A 10 -36.08 -15.12 -5.74
N ALA A 11 -36.07 -14.15 -6.63
CA ALA A 11 -34.95 -13.87 -7.50
C ALA A 11 -33.85 -13.11 -6.70
N PHE A 12 -32.75 -13.81 -6.38
CA PHE A 12 -31.53 -13.18 -5.87
C PHE A 12 -30.85 -12.45 -7.04
N GLY A 13 -31.04 -11.15 -7.12
CA GLY A 13 -30.28 -10.28 -8.01
C GLY A 13 -28.85 -10.10 -7.47
N ALA A 14 -27.88 -10.81 -8.04
CA ALA A 14 -26.48 -10.55 -7.79
C ALA A 14 -26.12 -9.18 -8.39
N MET A 15 -25.94 -8.15 -7.53
CA MET A 15 -25.35 -6.88 -7.95
C MET A 15 -23.88 -7.10 -8.31
N LEU A 16 -23.58 -7.18 -9.61
CA LEU A 16 -22.23 -7.13 -10.14
C LEU A 16 -21.68 -5.73 -9.91
N ALA A 17 -20.69 -5.61 -9.02
CA ALA A 17 -19.95 -4.36 -8.87
C ALA A 17 -19.22 -4.04 -10.20
N PRO A 18 -19.24 -2.78 -10.67
CA PRO A 18 -18.54 -2.42 -11.90
C PRO A 18 -17.03 -2.61 -11.73
N HIS A 19 -16.48 -3.58 -12.48
CA HIS A 19 -15.03 -3.76 -12.59
C HIS A 19 -14.51 -2.72 -13.58
N THR A 20 -13.75 -1.75 -13.09
CA THR A 20 -13.03 -0.82 -13.96
C THR A 20 -12.01 -1.61 -14.78
N PRO A 21 -12.00 -1.55 -16.11
CA PRO A 21 -11.06 -2.30 -16.93
C PRO A 21 -9.61 -1.86 -16.64
N ALA A 22 -8.67 -2.79 -16.67
CA ALA A 22 -7.26 -2.56 -16.35
C ALA A 22 -6.62 -1.40 -17.14
N HIS A 23 -7.03 -1.20 -18.39
CA HIS A 23 -6.57 -0.07 -19.21
C HIS A 23 -6.98 1.31 -18.67
N ALA A 24 -8.17 1.44 -18.09
CA ALA A 24 -8.62 2.69 -17.49
C ALA A 24 -7.84 3.02 -16.21
N GLN A 25 -7.48 2.01 -15.41
CA GLN A 25 -6.64 2.18 -14.22
C GLN A 25 -5.23 2.63 -14.58
N THR A 26 -4.62 2.05 -15.61
CA THR A 26 -3.26 2.44 -16.06
C THR A 26 -3.24 3.87 -16.60
N ALA A 27 -4.24 4.29 -17.36
CA ALA A 27 -4.37 5.65 -17.86
C ALA A 27 -4.53 6.67 -16.71
N SER A 28 -5.29 6.33 -15.67
CA SER A 28 -5.46 7.15 -14.47
C SER A 28 -4.13 7.32 -13.71
N LEU A 29 -3.37 6.24 -13.52
CA LEU A 29 -2.07 6.27 -12.83
C LEU A 29 -0.98 7.03 -13.59
N ALA A 30 -1.12 7.25 -14.90
CA ALA A 30 -0.15 8.02 -15.68
C ALA A 30 -0.19 9.54 -15.38
N ASN A 31 -1.23 10.03 -14.70
CA ASN A 31 -1.36 11.44 -14.32
C ASN A 31 -1.61 11.60 -12.80
N PRO A 32 -0.56 11.71 -11.97
CA PRO A 32 -0.69 11.88 -10.53
C PRO A 32 -1.60 13.04 -10.09
N ALA A 33 -1.62 14.14 -10.85
CA ALA A 33 -2.40 15.32 -10.51
C ALA A 33 -3.92 15.09 -10.60
N SER A 34 -4.36 14.11 -11.39
CA SER A 34 -5.78 13.75 -11.50
C SER A 34 -6.28 12.89 -10.33
N LEU A 35 -5.38 12.33 -9.52
CA LEU A 35 -5.70 11.45 -8.39
C LEU A 35 -5.66 12.24 -7.08
N ASN A 36 -6.66 13.10 -6.89
CA ASN A 36 -6.76 14.05 -5.77
C ASN A 36 -8.06 13.91 -4.97
N GLU A 37 -8.71 12.77 -5.04
CA GLU A 37 -9.94 12.52 -4.29
C GLU A 37 -9.64 12.55 -2.79
N ARG A 38 -10.51 13.23 -2.04
CA ARG A 38 -10.44 13.23 -0.58
C ARG A 38 -10.92 11.89 -0.04
N ALA A 39 -10.10 11.26 0.79
CA ALA A 39 -10.45 10.01 1.44
C ALA A 39 -11.58 10.18 2.47
N PRO A 40 -12.35 9.11 2.75
CA PRO A 40 -13.23 9.06 3.90
C PRO A 40 -12.48 9.33 5.21
N PRO A 41 -13.16 9.80 6.29
CA PRO A 41 -12.54 10.00 7.59
C PRO A 41 -11.83 8.75 8.13
N THR A 42 -12.42 7.58 7.90
CA THR A 42 -11.84 6.27 8.19
C THR A 42 -12.19 5.31 7.06
N PHE A 43 -11.22 4.49 6.65
CA PHE A 43 -11.44 3.43 5.67
C PHE A 43 -10.46 2.29 5.91
N LYS A 44 -10.81 1.12 5.39
CA LYS A 44 -9.94 -0.05 5.46
C LYS A 44 -9.40 -0.41 4.09
N VAL A 45 -8.17 -0.87 4.08
CA VAL A 45 -7.48 -1.39 2.89
C VAL A 45 -7.10 -2.84 3.15
N LYS A 46 -7.57 -3.72 2.27
CA LYS A 46 -7.18 -5.12 2.25
C LYS A 46 -6.05 -5.32 1.26
N PHE A 47 -4.94 -5.87 1.73
CA PHE A 47 -3.89 -6.44 0.91
C PHE A 47 -4.03 -7.96 0.86
N ASP A 48 -4.29 -8.52 -0.32
CA ASP A 48 -4.04 -9.93 -0.60
C ASP A 48 -2.57 -10.08 -0.96
N THR A 49 -1.79 -10.68 -0.08
CA THR A 49 -0.35 -10.82 -0.27
C THR A 49 0.05 -12.25 -0.62
N SER A 50 1.32 -12.45 -0.99
CA SER A 50 1.90 -13.80 -1.19
C SER A 50 1.87 -14.67 0.07
N LYS A 51 1.77 -14.06 1.27
CA LYS A 51 1.74 -14.76 2.57
C LYS A 51 0.36 -14.86 3.20
N GLY A 52 -0.62 -14.09 2.72
CA GLY A 52 -1.97 -14.05 3.28
C GLY A 52 -2.55 -12.65 3.30
N VAL A 53 -3.67 -12.50 3.98
CA VAL A 53 -4.42 -11.23 4.02
C VAL A 53 -3.94 -10.34 5.14
N VAL A 54 -3.71 -9.05 4.82
CA VAL A 54 -3.42 -7.98 5.78
C VAL A 54 -4.45 -6.88 5.59
N VAL A 55 -5.04 -6.39 6.70
CA VAL A 55 -6.00 -5.27 6.66
C VAL A 55 -5.41 -4.09 7.42
N ILE A 56 -5.37 -2.94 6.76
CA ILE A 56 -4.92 -1.67 7.30
C ILE A 56 -6.14 -0.77 7.50
N GLU A 57 -6.36 -0.29 8.71
CA GLU A 57 -7.31 0.79 8.97
C GLU A 57 -6.59 2.12 8.87
N VAL A 58 -7.09 3.00 8.00
CA VAL A 58 -6.56 4.35 7.80
C VAL A 58 -7.47 5.35 8.50
N LYS A 59 -6.86 6.29 9.23
CA LYS A 59 -7.53 7.40 9.89
C LYS A 59 -7.02 8.70 9.31
N ARG A 60 -7.87 9.35 8.52
CA ARG A 60 -7.50 10.54 7.77
C ARG A 60 -7.02 11.70 8.65
N ASP A 61 -7.59 11.85 9.85
CA ASP A 61 -7.23 12.88 10.82
C ASP A 61 -5.80 12.73 11.38
N TRP A 62 -5.20 11.54 11.30
CA TRP A 62 -3.83 11.32 11.75
C TRP A 62 -2.79 11.98 10.84
N ALA A 63 -2.99 11.88 9.51
CA ALA A 63 -2.13 12.48 8.49
C ALA A 63 -2.92 12.65 7.18
N PRO A 64 -3.68 13.75 7.02
CA PRO A 64 -4.63 13.92 5.92
C PRO A 64 -4.04 13.81 4.52
N ASN A 65 -2.87 14.42 4.27
CA ASN A 65 -2.22 14.36 2.96
C ASN A 65 -1.77 12.93 2.62
N GLY A 66 -1.20 12.23 3.62
CA GLY A 66 -0.80 10.83 3.47
C GLY A 66 -1.99 9.91 3.24
N ALA A 67 -3.07 10.06 4.02
CA ALA A 67 -4.28 9.25 3.89
C ALA A 67 -4.95 9.45 2.52
N ASP A 68 -5.10 10.69 2.05
CA ASP A 68 -5.67 11.00 0.73
C ASP A 68 -4.80 10.40 -0.39
N ARG A 69 -3.47 10.53 -0.31
CA ARG A 69 -2.55 9.92 -1.26
C ARG A 69 -2.68 8.39 -1.28
N PHE A 70 -2.66 7.74 -0.12
CA PHE A 70 -2.78 6.29 -0.02
C PHE A 70 -4.10 5.77 -0.56
N TYR A 71 -5.22 6.45 -0.23
CA TYR A 71 -6.56 6.13 -0.75
C TYR A 71 -6.58 6.13 -2.28
N ASN A 72 -6.09 7.21 -2.90
CA ASN A 72 -6.08 7.34 -4.36
C ASN A 72 -5.19 6.27 -5.02
N LEU A 73 -4.03 5.97 -4.46
CA LEU A 73 -3.13 4.94 -4.96
C LEU A 73 -3.77 3.54 -4.91
N VAL A 74 -4.38 3.18 -3.76
CA VAL A 74 -5.07 1.89 -3.61
C VAL A 74 -6.26 1.78 -4.54
N LYS A 75 -7.12 2.81 -4.58
CA LYS A 75 -8.33 2.83 -5.40
C LYS A 75 -8.03 2.61 -6.89
N ASN A 76 -6.88 3.08 -7.35
CA ASN A 76 -6.45 2.97 -8.74
C ASN A 76 -5.48 1.80 -9.01
N GLY A 77 -5.25 0.91 -8.03
CA GLY A 77 -4.46 -0.30 -8.21
C GLY A 77 -2.94 -0.09 -8.27
N PHE A 78 -2.43 1.05 -7.76
CA PHE A 78 -1.00 1.36 -7.78
C PHE A 78 -0.14 0.32 -7.06
N TYR A 79 -0.64 -0.25 -5.96
CA TYR A 79 0.08 -1.24 -5.15
C TYR A 79 -0.10 -2.68 -5.64
N ASP A 80 -0.88 -2.93 -6.69
CA ASP A 80 -1.03 -4.27 -7.25
C ASP A 80 0.33 -4.75 -7.78
N ASN A 81 0.71 -5.98 -7.42
CA ASN A 81 1.99 -6.58 -7.76
C ASN A 81 3.23 -5.84 -7.19
N ALA A 82 3.05 -4.94 -6.21
CA ALA A 82 4.15 -4.26 -5.54
C ALA A 82 4.91 -5.19 -4.59
N ARG A 83 6.25 -5.15 -4.63
CA ARG A 83 7.12 -5.99 -3.79
C ARG A 83 7.43 -5.30 -2.46
N PHE A 84 7.54 -6.12 -1.40
CA PHE A 84 8.11 -5.69 -0.13
C PHE A 84 9.64 -5.71 -0.26
N PHE A 85 10.19 -4.66 -0.85
CA PHE A 85 11.58 -4.65 -1.34
C PHE A 85 12.64 -4.43 -0.25
N ARG A 86 12.22 -3.99 0.95
CA ARG A 86 13.11 -3.77 2.09
C ARG A 86 12.43 -4.25 3.36
N VAL A 87 12.94 -5.33 3.94
CA VAL A 87 12.41 -5.94 5.17
C VAL A 87 13.54 -6.02 6.18
N VAL A 88 13.53 -5.14 7.20
CA VAL A 88 14.54 -5.07 8.24
C VAL A 88 13.94 -5.54 9.55
N SER A 89 14.31 -6.74 9.97
CA SER A 89 13.76 -7.37 11.16
C SER A 89 13.87 -6.48 12.39
N GLY A 90 12.79 -6.42 13.17
CA GLY A 90 12.70 -5.58 14.37
C GLY A 90 12.50 -4.07 14.08
N PHE A 91 12.63 -3.64 12.82
CA PHE A 91 12.46 -2.24 12.43
C PHE A 91 11.18 -2.06 11.60
N MET A 92 11.20 -2.33 10.30
CA MET A 92 10.04 -2.09 9.42
C MET A 92 10.10 -2.92 8.14
N VAL A 93 8.97 -3.00 7.44
CA VAL A 93 8.88 -3.47 6.05
C VAL A 93 8.41 -2.32 5.15
N GLN A 94 9.14 -2.08 4.05
CA GLN A 94 8.90 -0.97 3.11
C GLN A 94 8.53 -1.51 1.73
N PHE A 95 7.55 -0.84 1.11
CA PHE A 95 7.04 -1.13 -0.23
C PHE A 95 6.53 0.15 -0.91
N GLY A 96 5.98 0.04 -2.13
CA GLY A 96 5.32 1.16 -2.80
C GLY A 96 6.14 1.84 -3.89
N ILE A 97 7.16 1.15 -4.45
CA ILE A 97 7.66 1.44 -5.78
C ILE A 97 6.88 0.54 -6.74
N ASN A 98 6.23 1.12 -7.75
CA ASN A 98 5.43 0.35 -8.70
C ASN A 98 6.32 -0.55 -9.56
N GLY A 99 5.83 -1.75 -9.90
CA GLY A 99 6.57 -2.71 -10.71
C GLY A 99 6.75 -2.30 -12.18
N ASP A 100 6.00 -1.31 -12.66
CA ASP A 100 6.17 -0.69 -13.98
C ASP A 100 7.07 0.55 -13.86
N PRO A 101 8.26 0.56 -14.50
CA PRO A 101 9.16 1.71 -14.47
C PRO A 101 8.56 3.00 -15.02
N LYS A 102 7.65 2.93 -15.98
CA LYS A 102 6.97 4.10 -16.53
C LYS A 102 6.10 4.79 -15.49
N LEU A 103 5.34 4.02 -14.72
CA LEU A 103 4.55 4.55 -13.61
C LEU A 103 5.45 5.05 -12.48
N SER A 104 6.49 4.30 -12.12
CA SER A 104 7.46 4.72 -11.09
C SER A 104 8.12 6.06 -11.44
N SER A 105 8.49 6.30 -12.70
CA SER A 105 9.12 7.56 -13.13
C SER A 105 8.21 8.76 -12.95
N VAL A 106 6.91 8.62 -13.23
CA VAL A 106 5.91 9.68 -13.08
C VAL A 106 5.63 9.98 -11.59
N TRP A 107 5.47 8.94 -10.78
CA TRP A 107 5.12 9.09 -9.37
C TRP A 107 6.30 9.52 -8.48
N ARG A 108 7.53 9.26 -8.89
CA ARG A 108 8.74 9.60 -8.17
C ARG A 108 8.89 11.10 -7.88
N THR A 109 8.30 11.97 -8.70
CA THR A 109 8.34 13.43 -8.53
C THR A 109 7.03 14.00 -7.98
N ALA A 110 6.01 13.17 -7.78
CA ALA A 110 4.69 13.57 -7.32
C ALA A 110 4.65 13.69 -5.77
N GLY A 111 5.49 14.56 -5.22
CA GLY A 111 5.55 14.81 -3.77
C GLY A 111 4.25 15.37 -3.20
N ILE A 112 3.99 15.07 -1.92
CA ILE A 112 2.92 15.68 -1.12
C ILE A 112 3.53 16.48 0.03
N LYS A 113 2.79 17.50 0.50
CA LYS A 113 3.16 18.26 1.70
C LYS A 113 3.19 17.35 2.92
N ASP A 114 4.11 17.62 3.82
CA ASP A 114 4.18 16.87 5.07
C ASP A 114 2.94 17.12 5.94
N ASP A 115 2.54 16.07 6.64
CA ASP A 115 1.55 16.14 7.71
C ASP A 115 2.28 16.29 9.06
N PRO A 116 1.69 16.96 10.05
CA PRO A 116 2.22 16.94 11.40
C PRO A 116 2.22 15.54 11.98
N VAL A 117 3.18 15.22 12.84
CA VAL A 117 3.23 13.94 13.55
C VAL A 117 2.25 14.01 14.72
N THR A 118 1.09 13.39 14.56
CA THR A 118 0.03 13.34 15.58
C THR A 118 -0.03 11.99 16.30
N GLN A 119 0.60 10.96 15.71
CA GLN A 119 0.68 9.62 16.25
C GLN A 119 2.13 9.16 16.30
N SER A 120 2.48 8.31 17.28
CA SER A 120 3.80 7.72 17.37
C SER A 120 3.92 6.49 16.47
N ASN A 121 5.12 6.25 15.93
CA ASN A 121 5.45 5.10 15.08
C ASN A 121 5.55 3.81 15.91
N LYS A 122 4.42 3.26 16.32
CA LYS A 122 4.30 2.02 17.08
C LYS A 122 4.23 0.80 16.16
N ARG A 123 4.45 -0.39 16.73
CA ARG A 123 4.27 -1.65 16.01
C ARG A 123 2.92 -1.71 15.28
N GLY A 124 2.95 -2.10 14.01
CA GLY A 124 1.79 -2.20 13.14
C GLY A 124 1.33 -0.88 12.52
N TYR A 125 1.88 0.28 12.95
CA TYR A 125 1.52 1.57 12.35
C TYR A 125 2.15 1.72 10.97
N VAL A 126 1.43 2.41 10.09
CA VAL A 126 1.76 2.57 8.67
C VAL A 126 2.08 4.02 8.39
N THR A 127 3.24 4.25 7.78
CA THR A 127 3.80 5.59 7.61
C THR A 127 4.42 5.73 6.22
N PHE A 128 4.36 6.93 5.62
CA PHE A 128 5.09 7.20 4.37
C PHE A 128 6.59 7.35 4.61
N ALA A 129 7.38 6.74 3.74
CA ALA A 129 8.81 7.00 3.65
C ALA A 129 9.05 8.40 3.05
N THR A 130 10.10 9.07 3.51
CA THR A 130 10.52 10.39 3.03
C THR A 130 12.05 10.45 2.86
N ALA A 131 12.52 11.31 1.97
CA ALA A 131 13.93 11.65 1.77
C ALA A 131 14.25 13.09 2.22
N GLY A 132 13.34 13.70 2.97
CA GLY A 132 13.39 15.08 3.47
C GLY A 132 12.04 15.77 3.39
N PRO A 133 11.94 17.04 3.71
CA PRO A 133 10.68 17.78 3.74
C PRO A 133 9.93 17.73 2.40
N ASN A 134 8.63 17.43 2.45
CA ASN A 134 7.71 17.40 1.29
C ASN A 134 8.13 16.44 0.15
N THR A 135 8.85 15.35 0.48
CA THR A 135 9.31 14.36 -0.52
C THR A 135 8.56 13.04 -0.45
N ARG A 136 7.53 12.92 0.36
CA ARG A 136 6.66 11.74 0.40
C ARG A 136 5.93 11.59 -0.94
N THR A 137 6.02 10.41 -1.57
CA THR A 137 5.37 10.13 -2.86
C THR A 137 4.41 8.95 -2.80
N THR A 138 4.94 7.72 -2.89
CA THR A 138 4.16 6.47 -2.94
C THR A 138 4.67 5.39 -2.00
N GLN A 139 5.90 5.52 -1.51
CA GLN A 139 6.52 4.50 -0.66
C GLN A 139 6.01 4.62 0.77
N VAL A 140 5.63 3.49 1.34
CA VAL A 140 5.14 3.37 2.71
C VAL A 140 5.84 2.22 3.43
N PHE A 141 5.82 2.26 4.76
CA PHE A 141 6.33 1.17 5.58
C PHE A 141 5.36 0.82 6.71
N ILE A 142 5.44 -0.42 7.16
CA ILE A 142 4.75 -0.93 8.36
C ILE A 142 5.81 -1.19 9.42
N ASN A 143 5.63 -0.66 10.62
CA ASN A 143 6.56 -0.82 11.73
C ASN A 143 6.47 -2.23 12.33
N PHE A 144 7.61 -2.93 12.50
CA PHE A 144 7.68 -4.20 13.21
C PHE A 144 7.76 -4.03 14.73
N GLY A 145 8.24 -2.90 15.20
CA GLY A 145 8.39 -2.54 16.61
C GLY A 145 7.99 -1.11 16.88
N ASP A 146 8.20 -0.65 18.09
CA ASP A 146 7.97 0.73 18.49
C ASP A 146 9.18 1.58 18.07
N ASN A 147 9.05 2.26 16.94
CA ASN A 147 10.08 3.08 16.31
C ASN A 147 9.88 4.57 16.65
N THR A 148 9.67 4.89 17.93
CA THR A 148 9.32 6.26 18.40
C THR A 148 10.36 7.31 18.05
N GLY A 149 11.62 6.93 17.81
CA GLY A 149 12.65 7.85 17.31
C GLY A 149 12.36 8.45 15.92
N LEU A 150 11.43 7.87 15.15
CA LEU A 150 10.99 8.40 13.87
C LEU A 150 10.05 9.61 14.01
N ASP A 151 9.39 9.75 15.16
CA ASP A 151 8.41 10.81 15.40
C ASP A 151 9.07 12.20 15.31
N GLY A 152 10.22 12.36 15.94
CA GLY A 152 11.03 13.60 15.88
C GLY A 152 11.66 13.89 14.52
N GLN A 153 11.62 12.92 13.60
CA GLN A 153 12.13 13.06 12.22
C GLN A 153 11.01 13.37 11.20
N GLY A 154 9.76 13.57 11.66
CA GLY A 154 8.64 13.96 10.81
C GLY A 154 7.94 12.80 10.11
N PHE A 155 8.16 11.56 10.54
CA PHE A 155 7.42 10.40 10.01
C PHE A 155 6.04 10.33 10.66
N SER A 156 4.99 10.71 9.91
CA SER A 156 3.60 10.82 10.37
C SER A 156 2.79 9.58 10.03
N PRO A 157 2.44 8.71 10.99
CA PRO A 157 1.55 7.58 10.76
C PRO A 157 0.17 8.05 10.29
N PHE A 158 -0.42 7.32 9.32
CA PHE A 158 -1.75 7.59 8.78
C PHE A 158 -2.74 6.44 9.00
N GLY A 159 -2.27 5.29 9.47
CA GLY A 159 -3.08 4.11 9.71
C GLY A 159 -2.34 3.04 10.47
N GLN A 160 -3.02 1.92 10.70
CA GLN A 160 -2.48 0.78 11.44
C GLN A 160 -2.98 -0.55 10.86
N VAL A 161 -2.19 -1.59 10.98
CA VAL A 161 -2.61 -2.97 10.69
C VAL A 161 -3.58 -3.43 11.78
N VAL A 162 -4.81 -3.74 11.39
CA VAL A 162 -5.87 -4.23 12.30
C VAL A 162 -6.09 -5.74 12.17
N THR A 163 -5.62 -6.34 11.07
CA THR A 163 -5.67 -7.79 10.85
C THR A 163 -4.42 -8.23 10.09
N GLY A 164 -3.84 -9.36 10.45
CA GLY A 164 -2.75 -9.97 9.70
C GLY A 164 -1.36 -9.45 10.05
N MET A 165 -1.14 -8.87 11.23
CA MET A 165 0.21 -8.48 11.65
C MET A 165 1.16 -9.68 11.75
N ASN A 166 0.65 -10.86 12.10
CA ASN A 166 1.38 -12.12 12.05
C ASN A 166 1.78 -12.54 10.61
N ILE A 167 1.03 -12.10 9.58
CA ILE A 167 1.38 -12.29 8.17
C ILE A 167 2.51 -11.32 7.78
N VAL A 168 2.44 -10.06 8.27
CA VAL A 168 3.50 -9.07 8.07
C VAL A 168 4.83 -9.55 8.66
N ASP A 169 4.80 -10.19 9.84
CA ASP A 169 5.98 -10.78 10.50
C ASP A 169 6.64 -11.92 9.70
N GLN A 170 5.90 -12.56 8.80
CA GLN A 170 6.38 -13.68 7.96
C GLN A 170 6.95 -13.22 6.61
N LEU A 171 6.93 -11.94 6.31
CA LEU A 171 7.48 -11.42 5.06
C LEU A 171 8.98 -11.68 5.00
N HIS A 172 9.47 -12.04 3.81
CA HIS A 172 10.84 -12.48 3.61
C HIS A 172 11.85 -11.38 3.95
N ALA A 173 12.59 -11.56 5.04
CA ALA A 173 13.60 -10.62 5.53
C ALA A 173 15.04 -10.99 5.13
N GLY A 174 15.23 -12.06 4.35
CA GLY A 174 16.57 -12.58 4.02
C GLY A 174 17.46 -11.62 3.23
N TYR A 175 16.89 -10.63 2.58
CA TYR A 175 17.66 -9.60 1.86
C TYR A 175 17.97 -8.36 2.71
N GLY A 176 17.20 -8.10 3.77
CA GLY A 176 17.43 -7.04 4.76
C GLY A 176 17.45 -5.64 4.18
N GLU A 177 18.48 -4.86 4.55
CA GLU A 177 18.67 -3.48 4.10
C GLU A 177 19.04 -3.42 2.61
N GLY A 178 18.53 -2.40 1.92
CA GLY A 178 18.83 -2.16 0.51
C GLY A 178 20.26 -1.66 0.27
N ALA A 179 20.76 -1.90 -0.96
CA ALA A 179 22.04 -1.35 -1.39
C ALA A 179 22.02 0.20 -1.36
N PRO A 180 23.15 0.87 -1.08
CA PRO A 180 24.49 0.32 -0.81
C PRO A 180 24.73 -0.10 0.65
N ARG A 181 23.76 0.10 1.56
CA ARG A 181 23.93 -0.16 2.98
C ARG A 181 23.83 -1.65 3.34
N GLY A 182 23.21 -2.45 2.49
CA GLY A 182 23.03 -3.89 2.64
C GLY A 182 23.01 -4.62 1.30
N ARG A 183 22.54 -5.89 1.33
CA ARG A 183 22.50 -6.76 0.16
C ARG A 183 21.13 -6.78 -0.52
N GLY A 184 20.17 -6.07 0.01
CA GLY A 184 18.81 -5.98 -0.54
C GLY A 184 18.74 -5.16 -1.83
N PRO A 185 17.56 -5.08 -2.43
CA PRO A 185 17.35 -4.37 -3.68
C PRO A 185 17.78 -2.90 -3.62
N ASP A 186 18.41 -2.46 -4.69
CA ASP A 186 18.71 -1.04 -4.93
C ASP A 186 17.45 -0.31 -5.40
N GLN A 187 17.01 0.71 -4.66
CA GLN A 187 15.78 1.43 -4.97
C GLN A 187 15.86 2.20 -6.30
N GLY A 188 17.02 2.68 -6.68
CA GLY A 188 17.24 3.35 -7.96
C GLY A 188 17.03 2.38 -9.13
N ARG A 189 17.55 1.15 -9.01
CA ARG A 189 17.32 0.10 -10.00
C ARG A 189 15.85 -0.37 -10.02
N ILE A 190 15.18 -0.46 -8.87
CA ILE A 190 13.73 -0.75 -8.87
C ILE A 190 12.98 0.29 -9.67
N GLN A 191 13.30 1.57 -9.51
CA GLN A 191 12.67 2.67 -10.24
C GLN A 191 12.92 2.60 -11.76
N GLN A 192 14.06 2.06 -12.19
CA GLN A 192 14.47 2.00 -13.59
C GLN A 192 14.07 0.70 -14.29
N GLU A 193 14.12 -0.42 -13.60
CA GLU A 193 13.94 -1.77 -14.16
C GLU A 193 12.64 -2.45 -13.64
N GLY A 194 12.04 -1.94 -12.57
CA GLY A 194 10.80 -2.43 -12.00
C GLY A 194 10.87 -3.87 -11.50
N ASN A 195 9.75 -4.58 -11.65
CA ASN A 195 9.65 -5.97 -11.22
C ASN A 195 10.55 -6.93 -12.02
N ALA A 196 11.01 -6.56 -13.22
CA ALA A 196 11.95 -7.38 -13.98
C ALA A 196 13.26 -7.57 -13.21
N TYR A 197 13.79 -6.50 -12.63
CA TYR A 197 14.96 -6.54 -11.74
C TYR A 197 14.70 -7.39 -10.50
N LEU A 198 13.57 -7.13 -9.81
CA LEU A 198 13.27 -7.82 -8.56
C LEU A 198 13.04 -9.31 -8.73
N MET A 199 12.34 -9.72 -9.79
CA MET A 199 12.09 -11.14 -10.07
C MET A 199 13.37 -11.89 -10.49
N ARG A 200 14.29 -11.23 -11.20
CA ARG A 200 15.56 -11.82 -11.62
C ARG A 200 16.53 -12.00 -10.46
N ASP A 201 16.73 -10.94 -9.66
CA ASP A 201 17.82 -10.87 -8.69
C ASP A 201 17.35 -11.13 -7.24
N PHE A 202 16.04 -11.01 -6.96
CA PHE A 202 15.42 -11.12 -5.62
C PHE A 202 14.11 -11.91 -5.64
N SER A 203 14.13 -13.10 -6.21
CA SER A 203 12.93 -13.92 -6.48
C SER A 203 12.12 -14.32 -5.24
N ASN A 204 12.72 -14.29 -4.04
CA ASN A 204 12.04 -14.64 -2.78
C ASN A 204 11.27 -13.47 -2.16
N LEU A 205 11.29 -12.27 -2.76
CA LEU A 205 10.52 -11.16 -2.23
C LEU A 205 9.02 -11.45 -2.23
N ASP A 206 8.40 -11.26 -1.09
CA ASP A 206 6.95 -11.27 -0.97
C ASP A 206 6.34 -10.02 -1.63
N TYR A 207 5.05 -10.10 -1.99
CA TYR A 207 4.39 -9.04 -2.73
C TYR A 207 2.90 -8.94 -2.43
N ILE A 208 2.33 -7.80 -2.76
CA ILE A 208 0.89 -7.54 -2.74
C ILE A 208 0.33 -8.01 -4.07
N LYS A 209 -0.49 -9.07 -4.08
CA LYS A 209 -1.20 -9.52 -5.28
C LYS A 209 -2.25 -8.49 -5.70
N LYS A 210 -3.01 -8.01 -4.72
CA LYS A 210 -4.09 -7.04 -4.92
C LYS A 210 -4.26 -6.16 -3.69
N ALA A 211 -4.45 -4.86 -3.91
CA ALA A 211 -4.85 -3.90 -2.88
C ALA A 211 -6.26 -3.37 -3.17
N THR A 212 -7.16 -3.39 -2.19
CA THR A 212 -8.55 -2.95 -2.36
C THR A 212 -9.04 -2.14 -1.17
N ILE A 213 -9.86 -1.12 -1.43
CA ILE A 213 -10.63 -0.46 -0.37
C ILE A 213 -11.76 -1.39 0.04
N GLU A 214 -11.86 -1.73 1.33
CA GLU A 214 -13.02 -2.43 1.88
C GLU A 214 -14.17 -1.45 2.11
N ARG A 215 -15.38 -1.91 1.80
CA ARG A 215 -16.64 -1.16 2.01
C ARG A 215 -17.20 -1.44 3.38
#